data_c6fee3b674c0cfd65645987b12b5b2b3
#
_entry.id   c6fee3b674c0cfd65645987b12b5b2b3
#
_cell.length_a   1.000
_cell.length_b   1.000
_cell.length_c   1.000
_cell.angle_alpha   90.00
_cell.angle_beta   90.00
_cell.angle_gamma   90.00
#
_symmetry.space_group_name_H-M   'P 1'
#
loop_
_entity.id
_entity.type
_entity.pdbx_description
1 polymer ?
#
loop_
_entity_poly.entity_id
_entity_poly.type
_entity_poly.pdbx_seq_one_letter_code
_entity_poly.pdbx_strand_id
1 'polypeptide(L)'
;MDSIYSINIERAVLSSIFFNPEELEDVLGVLKPKDFYLPAHKAIFEAIVKLHSEDMPIDEDFVRNRVDKKDVNDGVLLEILSANPITNTAAYVKEIKDASVKRELATLATTIKKVAIEDEISANEALDTIQGELYKISTNSATSELKDMQTVTSDTLAYIEKMKKLGNRYLIGQTTGFEALDKKTTGFNEGDLVIIAARPAMGKTALVLNMALKNVEQKKGVIFFSLEMPAEQLMLRMLAAKTSIPLQNLRKGDMDDKEWSILSAAFDDLNSKKLFVDDGGSININQLRARVRKLAQIQENNISLVIIDYLQLMQGLGNKDRHQEVSDISRGLKMLARELKIPIVALSQLNRGLE
;
A
#
# COMPACT_ATOMS: atom_id res chain seq x y z
N MET A 1 23.57 -4.87 -22.64
CA MET A 1 22.45 -3.91 -22.76
C MET A 1 21.18 -4.52 -23.36
N ASP A 2 21.23 -5.76 -23.82
CA ASP A 2 20.14 -6.41 -24.57
C ASP A 2 18.94 -6.91 -23.75
N SER A 3 19.02 -6.89 -22.41
CA SER A 3 17.98 -7.46 -21.53
C SER A 3 16.76 -6.54 -21.31
N ILE A 4 16.74 -5.35 -21.88
CA ILE A 4 15.63 -4.38 -21.71
C ILE A 4 14.71 -4.36 -22.96
N TYR A 5 15.15 -4.98 -24.04
CA TYR A 5 14.50 -4.95 -25.35
C TYR A 5 14.31 -6.38 -25.88
N SER A 6 13.15 -6.94 -25.69
CA SER A 6 12.86 -8.30 -26.12
C SER A 6 11.92 -8.35 -27.33
N ILE A 7 12.36 -7.74 -28.45
CA ILE A 7 11.55 -7.60 -29.68
C ILE A 7 11.01 -8.94 -30.19
N ASN A 8 11.82 -10.01 -30.15
CA ASN A 8 11.39 -11.33 -30.58
C ASN A 8 10.34 -11.93 -29.65
N ILE A 9 10.42 -11.62 -28.35
CA ILE A 9 9.42 -12.07 -27.37
C ILE A 9 8.10 -11.32 -27.59
N GLU A 10 8.13 -10.02 -27.81
CA GLU A 10 6.94 -9.23 -28.16
C GLU A 10 6.27 -9.77 -29.42
N ARG A 11 7.06 -10.03 -30.46
CA ARG A 11 6.58 -10.62 -31.72
C ARG A 11 5.92 -11.97 -31.51
N ALA A 12 6.52 -12.83 -30.71
CA ALA A 12 5.98 -14.17 -30.43
C ALA A 12 4.64 -14.11 -29.66
N VAL A 13 4.50 -13.18 -28.69
CA VAL A 13 3.23 -12.97 -27.95
C VAL A 13 2.15 -12.46 -28.89
N LEU A 14 2.44 -11.46 -29.73
CA LEU A 14 1.49 -10.95 -30.71
C LEU A 14 1.07 -12.03 -31.72
N SER A 15 2.03 -12.83 -32.19
CA SER A 15 1.76 -13.96 -33.08
C SER A 15 0.81 -14.97 -32.42
N SER A 16 1.05 -15.35 -31.16
CA SER A 16 0.19 -16.28 -30.43
C SER A 16 -1.25 -15.77 -30.31
N ILE A 17 -1.45 -14.47 -30.09
CA ILE A 17 -2.78 -13.86 -30.03
C ILE A 17 -3.50 -13.97 -31.39
N PHE A 18 -2.80 -13.75 -32.52
CA PHE A 18 -3.39 -13.92 -33.85
C PHE A 18 -3.80 -15.36 -34.14
N PHE A 19 -3.00 -16.34 -33.71
CA PHE A 19 -3.28 -17.74 -33.94
C PHE A 19 -4.28 -18.34 -32.93
N ASN A 20 -4.31 -17.80 -31.70
CA ASN A 20 -5.23 -18.23 -30.66
C ASN A 20 -5.75 -17.00 -29.89
N PRO A 21 -6.83 -16.34 -30.37
CA PRO A 21 -7.39 -15.17 -29.71
C PRO A 21 -7.86 -15.39 -28.27
N GLU A 22 -8.12 -16.63 -27.85
CA GLU A 22 -8.52 -16.94 -26.46
C GLU A 22 -7.40 -16.63 -25.44
N GLU A 23 -6.13 -16.65 -25.85
CA GLU A 23 -5.00 -16.28 -25.01
C GLU A 23 -4.95 -14.78 -24.67
N LEU A 24 -5.71 -13.94 -25.40
CA LEU A 24 -5.69 -12.50 -25.19
C LEU A 24 -6.14 -12.12 -23.78
N GLU A 25 -7.12 -12.79 -23.20
CA GLU A 25 -7.61 -12.48 -21.85
C GLU A 25 -6.50 -12.63 -20.80
N ASP A 26 -5.71 -13.69 -20.90
CA ASP A 26 -4.56 -13.95 -20.02
C ASP A 26 -3.48 -12.87 -20.19
N VAL A 27 -3.25 -12.45 -21.43
CA VAL A 27 -2.29 -11.36 -21.75
C VAL A 27 -2.76 -10.02 -21.22
N LEU A 28 -4.06 -9.69 -21.38
CA LEU A 28 -4.68 -8.43 -20.90
C LEU A 28 -4.65 -8.31 -19.37
N GLY A 29 -4.68 -9.44 -18.67
CA GLY A 29 -4.53 -9.49 -17.21
C GLY A 29 -3.18 -8.93 -16.73
N VAL A 30 -2.15 -8.94 -17.56
CA VAL A 30 -0.77 -8.59 -17.19
C VAL A 30 -0.21 -7.42 -18.00
N LEU A 31 -0.39 -7.44 -19.32
CA LEU A 31 0.20 -6.46 -20.24
C LEU A 31 -0.79 -5.35 -20.62
N LYS A 32 -0.22 -4.17 -20.81
CA LYS A 32 -0.87 -2.99 -21.40
C LYS A 32 -0.10 -2.57 -22.65
N PRO A 33 -0.71 -1.81 -23.58
CA PRO A 33 -0.01 -1.36 -24.79
C PRO A 33 1.33 -0.68 -24.50
N LYS A 34 1.46 0.08 -23.40
CA LYS A 34 2.69 0.75 -23.00
C LYS A 34 3.85 -0.22 -22.63
N ASP A 35 3.53 -1.49 -22.37
CA ASP A 35 4.53 -2.48 -21.97
C ASP A 35 5.34 -2.99 -23.18
N PHE A 36 4.86 -2.75 -24.40
CA PHE A 36 5.59 -3.06 -25.63
C PHE A 36 6.62 -1.96 -25.94
N TYR A 37 7.81 -2.38 -26.36
CA TYR A 37 8.93 -1.47 -26.68
C TYR A 37 8.77 -0.86 -28.06
N LEU A 38 8.49 -1.70 -29.10
CA LEU A 38 8.35 -1.19 -30.46
C LEU A 38 7.03 -0.43 -30.61
N PRO A 39 7.05 0.81 -31.14
CA PRO A 39 5.85 1.59 -31.40
C PRO A 39 4.83 0.83 -32.26
N ALA A 40 5.31 0.07 -33.25
CA ALA A 40 4.46 -0.74 -34.11
C ALA A 40 3.77 -1.90 -33.34
N HIS A 41 4.50 -2.60 -32.46
CA HIS A 41 3.91 -3.65 -31.60
C HIS A 41 2.88 -3.07 -30.62
N LYS A 42 3.19 -1.89 -30.05
CA LYS A 42 2.25 -1.16 -29.20
C LYS A 42 0.97 -0.82 -29.95
N ALA A 43 1.06 -0.26 -31.16
CA ALA A 43 -0.10 0.11 -31.97
C ALA A 43 -0.93 -1.12 -32.37
N ILE A 44 -0.28 -2.23 -32.72
CA ILE A 44 -0.94 -3.50 -33.03
C ILE A 44 -1.69 -4.02 -31.81
N PHE A 45 -1.05 -4.05 -30.64
CA PHE A 45 -1.70 -4.50 -29.41
C PHE A 45 -2.86 -3.58 -29.00
N GLU A 46 -2.74 -2.25 -29.17
CA GLU A 46 -3.85 -1.31 -28.97
C GLU A 46 -5.05 -1.61 -29.90
N ALA A 47 -4.77 -1.93 -31.18
CA ALA A 47 -5.82 -2.31 -32.12
C ALA A 47 -6.50 -3.62 -31.71
N ILE A 48 -5.73 -4.62 -31.30
CA ILE A 48 -6.24 -5.90 -30.78
C ILE A 48 -7.16 -5.68 -29.56
N VAL A 49 -6.72 -4.88 -28.59
CA VAL A 49 -7.51 -4.55 -27.38
C VAL A 49 -8.82 -3.88 -27.75
N LYS A 50 -8.81 -2.95 -28.72
CA LYS A 50 -10.03 -2.28 -29.20
C LYS A 50 -10.98 -3.25 -29.89
N LEU A 51 -10.47 -4.10 -30.80
CA LEU A 51 -11.27 -5.12 -31.49
C LEU A 51 -11.93 -6.07 -30.48
N HIS A 52 -11.19 -6.53 -29.49
CA HIS A 52 -11.73 -7.37 -28.42
C HIS A 52 -12.84 -6.66 -27.62
N SER A 53 -12.63 -5.38 -27.27
CA SER A 53 -13.66 -4.60 -26.54
C SER A 53 -14.92 -4.33 -27.33
N GLU A 54 -14.85 -4.40 -28.67
CA GLU A 54 -15.98 -4.21 -29.59
C GLU A 54 -16.57 -5.56 -30.06
N ASP A 55 -16.14 -6.69 -29.50
CA ASP A 55 -16.54 -8.06 -29.86
C ASP A 55 -16.33 -8.37 -31.37
N MET A 56 -15.23 -7.85 -31.92
CA MET A 56 -14.85 -7.99 -33.33
C MET A 56 -13.75 -9.04 -33.48
N PRO A 57 -13.69 -9.73 -34.66
CA PRO A 57 -12.64 -10.68 -34.94
C PRO A 57 -11.23 -10.09 -34.82
N ILE A 58 -10.31 -10.88 -34.26
CA ILE A 58 -8.90 -10.51 -34.15
C ILE A 58 -8.13 -11.28 -35.23
N ASP A 59 -8.08 -10.68 -36.41
CA ASP A 59 -7.32 -11.21 -37.55
C ASP A 59 -6.51 -10.10 -38.22
N GLU A 60 -5.70 -10.48 -39.21
CA GLU A 60 -4.81 -9.57 -39.93
C GLU A 60 -5.55 -8.41 -40.57
N ASP A 61 -6.69 -8.67 -41.23
CA ASP A 61 -7.43 -7.64 -41.98
C ASP A 61 -8.08 -6.61 -41.05
N PHE A 62 -8.70 -7.07 -39.94
CA PHE A 62 -9.29 -6.19 -38.97
C PHE A 62 -8.26 -5.35 -38.26
N VAL A 63 -7.12 -5.93 -37.84
CA VAL A 63 -6.02 -5.18 -37.20
C VAL A 63 -5.41 -4.19 -38.17
N ARG A 64 -5.15 -4.59 -39.43
CA ARG A 64 -4.59 -3.72 -40.48
C ARG A 64 -5.48 -2.48 -40.73
N ASN A 65 -6.79 -2.63 -40.66
CA ASN A 65 -7.72 -1.52 -40.84
C ASN A 65 -7.83 -0.59 -39.62
N ARG A 66 -7.35 -1.01 -38.45
CA ARG A 66 -7.41 -0.23 -37.22
C ARG A 66 -6.11 0.49 -36.86
N VAL A 67 -4.98 0.07 -37.43
CA VAL A 67 -3.68 0.70 -37.22
C VAL A 67 -3.44 1.81 -38.24
N ASP A 68 -2.75 2.88 -37.81
CA ASP A 68 -2.30 3.92 -38.77
C ASP A 68 -1.14 3.34 -39.59
N LYS A 69 -1.22 3.46 -40.92
CA LYS A 69 -0.18 3.02 -41.85
C LYS A 69 1.17 3.72 -41.62
N LYS A 70 1.20 4.84 -40.92
CA LYS A 70 2.43 5.53 -40.54
C LYS A 70 3.16 4.81 -39.40
N ASP A 71 2.41 4.17 -38.49
CA ASP A 71 2.96 3.52 -37.31
C ASP A 71 3.27 2.03 -37.58
N VAL A 72 2.50 1.39 -38.45
CA VAL A 72 2.64 -0.04 -38.76
C VAL A 72 2.64 -0.23 -40.29
N ASN A 73 3.78 -0.74 -40.81
CA ASN A 73 3.86 -1.15 -42.20
C ASN A 73 3.52 -2.64 -42.36
N ASP A 74 3.17 -3.06 -43.58
CA ASP A 74 2.80 -4.47 -43.88
C ASP A 74 3.92 -5.45 -43.55
N GLY A 75 5.18 -5.02 -43.60
CA GLY A 75 6.34 -5.86 -43.24
C GLY A 75 6.33 -6.30 -41.78
N VAL A 76 5.93 -5.40 -40.85
CA VAL A 76 5.87 -5.72 -39.40
C VAL A 76 4.77 -6.74 -39.13
N LEU A 77 3.58 -6.60 -39.74
CA LEU A 77 2.51 -7.57 -39.61
C LEU A 77 2.93 -8.93 -40.15
N LEU A 78 3.57 -8.99 -41.33
CA LEU A 78 4.10 -10.23 -41.88
C LEU A 78 5.17 -10.88 -41.00
N GLU A 79 6.03 -10.08 -40.38
CA GLU A 79 7.02 -10.58 -39.41
C GLU A 79 6.37 -11.21 -38.18
N ILE A 80 5.29 -10.62 -37.67
CA ILE A 80 4.53 -11.15 -36.52
C ILE A 80 3.84 -12.45 -36.91
N LEU A 81 3.13 -12.48 -38.04
CA LEU A 81 2.40 -13.64 -38.52
C LEU A 81 3.31 -14.82 -38.92
N SER A 82 4.55 -14.51 -39.34
CA SER A 82 5.55 -15.52 -39.66
C SER A 82 6.34 -16.03 -38.43
N ALA A 83 6.15 -15.40 -37.24
CA ALA A 83 6.74 -15.90 -36.03
C ALA A 83 6.02 -17.18 -35.57
N ASN A 84 6.78 -18.14 -35.00
CA ASN A 84 6.17 -19.34 -34.45
C ASN A 84 5.35 -19.00 -33.19
N PRO A 85 4.08 -19.41 -33.13
CA PRO A 85 3.29 -19.27 -31.91
C PRO A 85 3.90 -20.07 -30.78
N ILE A 86 3.82 -19.55 -29.57
CA ILE A 86 4.43 -20.12 -28.37
C ILE A 86 3.39 -20.92 -27.58
N THR A 87 3.85 -21.97 -26.89
CA THR A 87 2.98 -22.82 -26.05
C THR A 87 2.92 -22.38 -24.59
N ASN A 88 3.80 -21.48 -24.16
CA ASN A 88 3.84 -20.96 -22.79
C ASN A 88 3.85 -19.43 -22.80
N THR A 89 2.71 -18.86 -23.15
CA THR A 89 2.51 -17.41 -23.27
C THR A 89 2.76 -16.69 -21.95
N ALA A 90 2.43 -17.30 -20.81
CA ALA A 90 2.61 -16.68 -19.48
C ALA A 90 4.09 -16.33 -19.17
N ALA A 91 5.05 -17.19 -19.55
CA ALA A 91 6.46 -16.90 -19.34
C ALA A 91 6.95 -15.71 -20.16
N TYR A 92 6.50 -15.61 -21.42
CA TYR A 92 6.85 -14.51 -22.33
C TYR A 92 6.20 -13.19 -21.92
N VAL A 93 4.94 -13.24 -21.49
CA VAL A 93 4.20 -12.10 -20.93
C VAL A 93 4.93 -11.53 -19.71
N LYS A 94 5.40 -12.39 -18.82
CA LYS A 94 6.19 -11.98 -17.66
C LYS A 94 7.49 -11.28 -18.06
N GLU A 95 8.19 -11.81 -19.06
CA GLU A 95 9.45 -11.23 -19.55
C GLU A 95 9.24 -9.84 -20.18
N ILE A 96 8.15 -9.65 -20.96
CA ILE A 96 7.77 -8.33 -21.48
C ILE A 96 7.48 -7.37 -20.33
N LYS A 97 6.75 -7.83 -19.30
CA LYS A 97 6.44 -7.00 -18.14
C LYS A 97 7.68 -6.59 -17.37
N ASP A 98 8.58 -7.52 -17.11
CA ASP A 98 9.87 -7.24 -16.45
C ASP A 98 10.71 -6.25 -17.25
N ALA A 99 10.78 -6.41 -18.57
CA ALA A 99 11.47 -5.48 -19.46
C ALA A 99 10.82 -4.08 -19.44
N SER A 100 9.49 -3.99 -19.42
CA SER A 100 8.76 -2.73 -19.30
C SER A 100 9.08 -2.01 -18.00
N VAL A 101 9.04 -2.71 -16.87
CA VAL A 101 9.39 -2.14 -15.55
C VAL A 101 10.84 -1.64 -15.53
N LYS A 102 11.77 -2.38 -16.12
CA LYS A 102 13.18 -1.93 -16.24
C LYS A 102 13.31 -0.65 -17.08
N ARG A 103 12.52 -0.52 -18.15
CA ARG A 103 12.48 0.73 -18.97
C ARG A 103 11.89 1.89 -18.17
N GLU A 104 10.81 1.67 -17.42
CA GLU A 104 10.23 2.69 -16.54
C GLU A 104 11.24 3.14 -15.47
N LEU A 105 12.01 2.21 -14.88
CA LEU A 105 13.08 2.54 -13.93
C LEU A 105 14.23 3.32 -14.59
N ALA A 106 14.62 2.99 -15.82
CA ALA A 106 15.63 3.74 -16.57
C ALA A 106 15.15 5.17 -16.89
N THR A 107 13.89 5.34 -17.24
CA THR A 107 13.26 6.65 -17.44
C THR A 107 13.23 7.44 -16.13
N LEU A 108 12.85 6.79 -15.03
CA LEU A 108 12.87 7.40 -13.70
C LEU A 108 14.28 7.88 -13.31
N ALA A 109 15.32 7.09 -13.60
CA ALA A 109 16.71 7.50 -13.33
C ALA A 109 17.08 8.81 -14.07
N THR A 110 16.58 8.99 -15.30
CA THR A 110 16.75 10.24 -16.05
C THR A 110 15.99 11.40 -15.41
N THR A 111 14.76 11.14 -14.95
CA THR A 111 13.94 12.13 -14.21
C THR A 111 14.61 12.52 -12.90
N ILE A 112 15.13 11.53 -12.15
CA ILE A 112 15.89 11.78 -10.91
C ILE A 112 17.06 12.72 -11.17
N LYS A 113 17.85 12.44 -12.23
CA LYS A 113 18.99 13.29 -12.59
C LYS A 113 18.54 14.72 -12.91
N LYS A 114 17.43 14.88 -13.65
CA LYS A 114 16.88 16.19 -14.01
C LYS A 114 16.44 16.96 -12.75
N VAL A 115 15.60 16.36 -11.92
CA VAL A 115 15.04 16.98 -10.71
C VAL A 115 16.14 17.31 -9.68
N ALA A 116 17.20 16.49 -9.59
CA ALA A 116 18.32 16.73 -8.68
C ALA A 116 19.22 17.92 -9.07
N ILE A 117 19.15 18.39 -10.33
CA ILE A 117 19.96 19.51 -10.87
C ILE A 117 19.13 20.79 -10.98
N GLU A 118 17.81 20.71 -10.86
CA GLU A 118 16.88 21.83 -10.98
C GLU A 118 16.92 22.70 -9.70
N ASP A 119 17.46 23.94 -9.82
CA ASP A 119 17.66 24.85 -8.68
C ASP A 119 16.37 25.42 -8.09
N GLU A 120 15.23 25.29 -8.79
CA GLU A 120 13.93 25.84 -8.38
C GLU A 120 13.17 24.92 -7.42
N ILE A 121 13.60 23.67 -7.23
CA ILE A 121 12.91 22.65 -6.44
C ILE A 121 13.71 22.35 -5.17
N SER A 122 13.05 22.39 -4.02
CA SER A 122 13.69 22.02 -2.75
C SER A 122 14.03 20.53 -2.73
N ALA A 123 15.08 20.14 -1.98
CA ALA A 123 15.48 18.75 -1.84
C ALA A 123 14.35 17.83 -1.35
N ASN A 124 13.45 18.34 -0.48
CA ASN A 124 12.30 17.59 0.01
C ASN A 124 11.25 17.37 -1.08
N GLU A 125 10.93 18.38 -1.88
CA GLU A 125 10.02 18.26 -3.02
C GLU A 125 10.56 17.32 -4.09
N ALA A 126 11.87 17.37 -4.34
CA ALA A 126 12.55 16.44 -5.22
C ALA A 126 12.40 14.98 -4.76
N LEU A 127 12.62 14.73 -3.46
CA LEU A 127 12.46 13.40 -2.86
C LEU A 127 11.00 12.92 -2.94
N ASP A 128 10.04 13.78 -2.64
CA ASP A 128 8.61 13.44 -2.71
C ASP A 128 8.18 13.09 -4.14
N THR A 129 8.66 13.83 -5.13
CA THR A 129 8.40 13.56 -6.55
C THR A 129 8.97 12.20 -6.98
N ILE A 130 10.23 11.92 -6.63
CA ILE A 130 10.89 10.64 -6.93
C ILE A 130 10.17 9.46 -6.27
N GLN A 131 9.79 9.60 -4.99
CA GLN A 131 9.05 8.56 -4.27
C GLN A 131 7.68 8.31 -4.90
N GLY A 132 6.98 9.36 -5.34
CA GLY A 132 5.70 9.26 -6.04
C GLY A 132 5.81 8.49 -7.36
N GLU A 133 6.82 8.76 -8.18
CA GLU A 133 7.04 8.05 -9.45
C GLU A 133 7.45 6.58 -9.22
N LEU A 134 8.35 6.33 -8.27
CA LEU A 134 8.74 4.97 -7.90
C LEU A 134 7.53 4.15 -7.41
N TYR A 135 6.64 4.79 -6.66
CA TYR A 135 5.40 4.17 -6.21
C TYR A 135 4.47 3.78 -7.37
N LYS A 136 4.28 4.67 -8.36
CA LYS A 136 3.47 4.37 -9.55
C LYS A 136 4.01 3.15 -10.30
N ILE A 137 5.34 3.04 -10.46
CA ILE A 137 5.98 1.88 -11.07
C ILE A 137 5.70 0.61 -10.26
N SER A 138 5.90 0.66 -8.93
CA SER A 138 5.68 -0.47 -8.03
C SER A 138 4.24 -0.98 -8.02
N THR A 139 3.24 -0.07 -8.05
CA THR A 139 1.81 -0.45 -8.08
C THR A 139 1.34 -0.97 -9.42
N ASN A 140 1.91 -0.48 -10.52
CA ASN A 140 1.59 -0.98 -11.86
C ASN A 140 2.21 -2.35 -12.16
N SER A 141 3.25 -2.74 -11.42
CA SER A 141 3.92 -4.04 -11.57
C SER A 141 3.35 -5.14 -10.68
N ALA A 142 2.52 -4.79 -9.68
CA ALA A 142 1.87 -5.77 -8.81
C ALA A 142 0.67 -6.40 -9.55
N THR A 143 0.93 -7.45 -10.30
CA THR A 143 -0.12 -8.35 -10.79
C THR A 143 -0.65 -9.16 -9.63
N SER A 144 -1.93 -8.99 -9.27
CA SER A 144 -2.58 -9.94 -8.37
C SER A 144 -2.80 -11.23 -9.17
N GLU A 145 -2.06 -12.28 -8.85
CA GLU A 145 -2.33 -13.61 -9.41
C GLU A 145 -3.75 -14.02 -9.00
N LEU A 146 -4.56 -14.38 -10.00
CA LEU A 146 -5.84 -15.04 -9.77
C LEU A 146 -5.53 -16.41 -9.15
N LYS A 147 -6.07 -16.64 -7.95
CA LYS A 147 -5.97 -17.95 -7.31
C LYS A 147 -7.11 -18.83 -7.80
N ASP A 148 -6.79 -20.02 -8.24
CA ASP A 148 -7.79 -21.04 -8.53
C ASP A 148 -8.48 -21.53 -7.26
N MET A 149 -9.66 -22.13 -7.40
CA MET A 149 -10.47 -22.57 -6.26
C MET A 149 -9.75 -23.67 -5.45
N GLN A 150 -8.90 -24.48 -6.07
CA GLN A 150 -8.13 -25.52 -5.40
C GLN A 150 -7.12 -24.89 -4.41
N THR A 151 -6.39 -23.87 -4.85
CA THR A 151 -5.47 -23.09 -4.00
C THR A 151 -6.21 -22.39 -2.88
N VAL A 152 -7.34 -21.72 -3.19
CA VAL A 152 -8.16 -21.03 -2.18
C VAL A 152 -8.67 -22.03 -1.13
N THR A 153 -9.15 -23.20 -1.53
CA THR A 153 -9.65 -24.23 -0.63
C THR A 153 -8.53 -24.77 0.27
N SER A 154 -7.35 -25.03 -0.29
CA SER A 154 -6.19 -25.51 0.46
C SER A 154 -5.73 -24.46 1.50
N ASP A 155 -5.60 -23.18 1.10
CA ASP A 155 -5.23 -22.08 1.97
C ASP A 155 -6.27 -21.90 3.11
N THR A 156 -7.56 -22.04 2.77
CA THR A 156 -8.67 -21.93 3.74
C THR A 156 -8.64 -23.06 4.74
N LEU A 157 -8.39 -24.29 4.30
CA LEU A 157 -8.29 -25.46 5.19
C LEU A 157 -7.12 -25.28 6.16
N ALA A 158 -5.95 -24.89 5.67
CA ALA A 158 -4.78 -24.60 6.49
C ALA A 158 -5.05 -23.51 7.53
N TYR A 159 -5.79 -22.45 7.14
CA TYR A 159 -6.23 -21.41 8.05
C TYR A 159 -7.15 -21.94 9.16
N ILE A 160 -8.17 -22.74 8.81
CA ILE A 160 -9.10 -23.35 9.77
C ILE A 160 -8.35 -24.28 10.74
N GLU A 161 -7.41 -25.10 10.25
CA GLU A 161 -6.60 -25.96 11.10
C GLU A 161 -5.72 -25.15 12.06
N LYS A 162 -5.13 -24.05 11.61
CA LYS A 162 -4.39 -23.10 12.46
C LYS A 162 -5.29 -22.54 13.56
N MET A 163 -6.50 -22.12 13.23
CA MET A 163 -7.48 -21.62 14.21
C MET A 163 -7.90 -22.69 15.20
N LYS A 164 -8.13 -23.92 14.76
CA LYS A 164 -8.44 -25.06 15.63
C LYS A 164 -7.33 -25.34 16.64
N LYS A 165 -6.05 -25.26 16.22
CA LYS A 165 -4.88 -25.43 17.12
C LYS A 165 -4.77 -24.31 18.16
N LEU A 166 -5.19 -23.09 17.84
CA LEU A 166 -5.22 -21.96 18.78
C LEU A 166 -6.27 -22.12 19.88
N GLY A 167 -7.20 -23.06 19.73
CA GLY A 167 -8.29 -23.32 20.65
C GLY A 167 -9.40 -22.28 20.54
N ASN A 168 -10.40 -22.40 21.41
CA ASN A 168 -11.62 -21.56 21.35
C ASN A 168 -11.36 -20.14 21.90
N ARG A 169 -10.39 -19.42 21.32
CA ARG A 169 -10.06 -18.05 21.70
C ARG A 169 -10.89 -17.08 20.86
N TYR A 170 -11.54 -16.14 21.55
CA TYR A 170 -12.28 -15.06 20.85
C TYR A 170 -11.35 -14.03 20.19
N LEU A 171 -10.08 -13.97 20.59
CA LEU A 171 -9.09 -13.04 20.06
C LEU A 171 -8.18 -13.75 19.04
N ILE A 172 -8.28 -13.37 17.78
CA ILE A 172 -7.50 -13.90 16.66
C ILE A 172 -6.45 -12.88 16.22
N GLY A 173 -6.87 -11.63 16.06
CA GLY A 173 -6.03 -10.50 15.65
C GLY A 173 -5.34 -9.80 16.81
N GLN A 174 -4.88 -8.56 16.55
CA GLN A 174 -4.33 -7.70 17.60
C GLN A 174 -5.45 -7.20 18.51
N THR A 175 -5.21 -7.25 19.82
CA THR A 175 -6.22 -6.81 20.79
C THR A 175 -6.48 -5.30 20.68
N THR A 176 -7.75 -4.94 20.86
CA THR A 176 -8.13 -3.53 21.05
C THR A 176 -7.89 -3.05 22.48
N GLY A 177 -7.61 -3.96 23.41
CA GLY A 177 -7.54 -3.68 24.84
C GLY A 177 -8.89 -3.62 25.55
N PHE A 178 -9.98 -3.72 24.79
CA PHE A 178 -11.36 -3.70 25.29
C PHE A 178 -12.03 -5.05 25.00
N GLU A 179 -12.22 -5.85 26.04
CA GLU A 179 -12.72 -7.24 25.90
C GLU A 179 -14.05 -7.32 25.16
N ALA A 180 -14.97 -6.39 25.43
CA ALA A 180 -16.27 -6.35 24.76
C ALA A 180 -16.16 -6.08 23.25
N LEU A 181 -15.15 -5.29 22.83
CA LEU A 181 -14.86 -5.03 21.43
C LEU A 181 -14.14 -6.21 20.81
N ASP A 182 -13.14 -6.76 21.49
CA ASP A 182 -12.38 -7.93 21.03
C ASP A 182 -13.30 -9.16 20.80
N LYS A 183 -14.29 -9.39 21.67
CA LYS A 183 -15.30 -10.44 21.48
C LYS A 183 -16.17 -10.26 20.24
N LYS A 184 -16.40 -9.02 19.82
CA LYS A 184 -17.24 -8.71 18.64
C LYS A 184 -16.45 -8.70 17.34
N THR A 185 -15.18 -8.24 17.39
CA THR A 185 -14.34 -8.05 16.20
C THR A 185 -13.32 -9.17 16.01
N THR A 186 -13.14 -10.03 17.00
CA THR A 186 -12.02 -10.99 17.12
C THR A 186 -10.64 -10.32 17.18
N GLY A 187 -10.58 -9.03 17.52
CA GLY A 187 -9.43 -8.16 17.42
C GLY A 187 -9.26 -7.56 16.02
N PHE A 188 -8.18 -6.83 15.80
CA PHE A 188 -7.83 -6.29 14.48
C PHE A 188 -6.95 -7.27 13.72
N ASN A 189 -7.41 -7.72 12.55
CA ASN A 189 -6.74 -8.77 11.80
C ASN A 189 -5.64 -8.19 10.90
N GLU A 190 -4.73 -9.06 10.48
CA GLU A 190 -3.67 -8.72 9.53
C GLU A 190 -4.24 -8.10 8.24
N GLY A 191 -3.71 -6.97 7.84
CA GLY A 191 -4.15 -6.27 6.63
C GLY A 191 -5.44 -5.46 6.77
N ASP A 192 -6.01 -5.32 7.98
CA ASP A 192 -7.17 -4.48 8.19
C ASP A 192 -6.83 -2.99 8.21
N LEU A 193 -7.71 -2.20 7.62
CA LEU A 193 -7.81 -0.77 7.84
C LEU A 193 -9.08 -0.50 8.66
N VAL A 194 -8.90 -0.03 9.88
CA VAL A 194 -9.98 0.29 10.80
C VAL A 194 -10.10 1.80 10.93
N ILE A 195 -11.27 2.34 10.63
CA ILE A 195 -11.54 3.78 10.78
C ILE A 195 -12.37 4.00 12.03
N ILE A 196 -11.84 4.82 12.96
CA ILE A 196 -12.55 5.23 14.16
C ILE A 196 -12.93 6.70 14.01
N ALA A 197 -14.22 6.94 13.79
CA ALA A 197 -14.75 8.28 13.60
C ALA A 197 -15.55 8.75 14.80
N ALA A 198 -15.32 9.99 15.24
CA ALA A 198 -16.12 10.63 16.28
C ALA A 198 -16.03 12.15 16.16
N ARG A 199 -16.94 12.86 16.85
CA ARG A 199 -16.86 14.32 17.01
C ARG A 199 -15.65 14.72 17.88
N PRO A 200 -15.20 15.98 17.79
CA PRO A 200 -14.18 16.53 18.70
C PRO A 200 -14.53 16.26 20.16
N ALA A 201 -13.52 16.07 21.00
CA ALA A 201 -13.64 15.85 22.44
C ALA A 201 -14.38 14.56 22.90
N MET A 202 -14.75 13.66 21.98
CA MET A 202 -15.41 12.38 22.32
C MET A 202 -14.43 11.28 22.78
N GLY A 203 -13.15 11.59 22.95
CA GLY A 203 -12.17 10.64 23.48
C GLY A 203 -11.50 9.72 22.46
N LYS A 204 -11.54 10.02 21.15
CA LYS A 204 -10.89 9.19 20.11
C LYS A 204 -9.42 8.88 20.41
N THR A 205 -8.62 9.92 20.66
CA THR A 205 -7.19 9.79 21.00
C THR A 205 -6.99 8.97 22.27
N ALA A 206 -7.80 9.18 23.31
CA ALA A 206 -7.72 8.39 24.54
C ALA A 206 -8.00 6.92 24.29
N LEU A 207 -8.98 6.61 23.45
CA LEU A 207 -9.30 5.22 23.06
C LEU A 207 -8.10 4.52 22.43
N VAL A 208 -7.49 5.12 21.39
CA VAL A 208 -6.38 4.50 20.67
C VAL A 208 -5.08 4.48 21.46
N LEU A 209 -4.87 5.43 22.38
CA LEU A 209 -3.74 5.37 23.32
C LEU A 209 -3.84 4.16 24.25
N ASN A 210 -5.04 3.84 24.76
CA ASN A 210 -5.24 2.62 25.54
C ASN A 210 -5.04 1.35 24.68
N MET A 211 -5.47 1.36 23.42
CA MET A 211 -5.16 0.27 22.49
C MET A 211 -3.64 0.11 22.29
N ALA A 212 -2.92 1.22 22.10
CA ALA A 212 -1.47 1.21 21.97
C ALA A 212 -0.79 0.64 23.22
N LEU A 213 -1.15 1.15 24.40
CA LEU A 213 -0.63 0.66 25.69
C LEU A 213 -0.82 -0.83 25.85
N LYS A 214 -2.03 -1.34 25.55
CA LYS A 214 -2.34 -2.76 25.68
C LYS A 214 -1.49 -3.64 24.77
N ASN A 215 -1.23 -3.21 23.56
CA ASN A 215 -0.38 -3.94 22.61
C ASN A 215 1.10 -3.94 23.05
N VAL A 216 1.64 -2.79 23.48
CA VAL A 216 3.04 -2.74 23.93
C VAL A 216 3.26 -3.50 25.24
N GLU A 217 2.26 -3.60 26.12
CA GLU A 217 2.29 -4.47 27.29
C GLU A 217 2.43 -5.96 26.94
N GLN A 218 1.88 -6.37 25.79
CA GLN A 218 2.02 -7.71 25.24
C GLN A 218 3.33 -7.91 24.46
N LYS A 219 4.31 -7.01 24.60
CA LYS A 219 5.59 -7.02 23.89
C LYS A 219 5.44 -6.90 22.36
N LYS A 220 4.37 -6.26 21.90
CA LYS A 220 4.13 -5.91 20.50
C LYS A 220 4.63 -4.50 20.23
N GLY A 221 5.19 -4.29 19.03
CA GLY A 221 5.57 -2.96 18.59
C GLY A 221 4.37 -2.17 18.04
N VAL A 222 4.27 -0.91 18.38
CA VAL A 222 3.24 0.00 17.89
C VAL A 222 3.87 1.25 17.30
N ILE A 223 3.42 1.67 16.13
CA ILE A 223 3.78 2.96 15.53
C ILE A 223 2.58 3.90 15.66
N PHE A 224 2.80 5.07 16.23
CA PHE A 224 1.78 6.08 16.43
C PHE A 224 2.15 7.37 15.68
N PHE A 225 1.40 7.70 14.64
CA PHE A 225 1.50 8.99 13.95
C PHE A 225 0.55 9.96 14.61
N SER A 226 1.10 10.96 15.32
CA SER A 226 0.37 12.01 16.01
C SER A 226 0.47 13.29 15.21
N LEU A 227 -0.50 13.56 14.36
CA LEU A 227 -0.48 14.75 13.50
C LEU A 227 -1.10 15.97 14.16
N GLU A 228 -1.82 15.77 15.27
CA GLU A 228 -2.50 16.84 16.00
C GLU A 228 -1.75 17.24 17.29
N MET A 229 -1.10 16.28 17.94
CA MET A 229 -0.54 16.48 19.29
C MET A 229 0.95 16.16 19.34
N PRO A 230 1.77 16.97 20.04
CA PRO A 230 3.17 16.63 20.32
C PRO A 230 3.31 15.34 21.13
N ALA A 231 4.44 14.64 20.95
CA ALA A 231 4.74 13.37 21.59
C ALA A 231 4.70 13.45 23.13
N GLU A 232 5.14 14.56 23.71
CA GLU A 232 5.11 14.78 25.16
C GLU A 232 3.68 14.78 25.71
N GLN A 233 2.73 15.37 24.98
CA GLN A 233 1.33 15.39 25.41
C GLN A 233 0.69 13.99 25.35
N LEU A 234 1.07 13.18 24.35
CA LEU A 234 0.66 11.79 24.27
C LEU A 234 1.23 11.00 25.47
N MET A 235 2.52 11.17 25.75
CA MET A 235 3.19 10.51 26.85
C MET A 235 2.52 10.86 28.19
N LEU A 236 2.21 12.14 28.45
CA LEU A 236 1.49 12.55 29.67
C LEU A 236 0.12 11.86 29.79
N ARG A 237 -0.62 11.71 28.69
CA ARG A 237 -1.91 10.99 28.69
C ARG A 237 -1.73 9.50 28.97
N MET A 238 -0.70 8.89 28.38
CA MET A 238 -0.38 7.49 28.62
C MET A 238 0.03 7.24 30.08
N LEU A 239 0.84 8.13 30.64
CA LEU A 239 1.23 8.07 32.06
C LEU A 239 0.01 8.25 32.97
N ALA A 240 -0.87 9.24 32.71
CA ALA A 240 -2.09 9.40 33.47
C ALA A 240 -2.97 8.14 33.44
N ALA A 241 -3.13 7.51 32.26
CA ALA A 241 -3.89 6.28 32.11
C ALA A 241 -3.26 5.09 32.87
N LYS A 242 -1.91 5.02 32.91
CA LYS A 242 -1.17 3.92 33.54
C LYS A 242 -1.04 4.05 35.04
N THR A 243 -0.84 5.28 35.51
CA THR A 243 -0.58 5.56 36.95
C THR A 243 -1.83 5.94 37.72
N SER A 244 -2.91 6.28 37.03
CA SER A 244 -4.14 6.88 37.60
C SER A 244 -3.90 8.26 38.25
N ILE A 245 -2.72 8.87 38.05
CA ILE A 245 -2.46 10.23 38.49
C ILE A 245 -3.21 11.19 37.54
N PRO A 246 -3.96 12.18 38.08
CA PRO A 246 -4.69 13.12 37.25
C PRO A 246 -3.78 13.85 36.27
N LEU A 247 -4.19 13.93 34.99
CA LEU A 247 -3.41 14.58 33.95
C LEU A 247 -3.04 16.04 34.30
N GLN A 248 -3.90 16.75 35.04
CA GLN A 248 -3.62 18.10 35.49
C GLN A 248 -2.45 18.15 36.47
N ASN A 249 -2.33 17.18 37.38
CA ASN A 249 -1.22 17.09 38.33
C ASN A 249 0.08 16.85 37.60
N LEU A 250 0.09 15.90 36.65
CA LEU A 250 1.26 15.65 35.79
C LEU A 250 1.71 16.88 35.03
N ARG A 251 0.75 17.68 34.47
CA ARG A 251 1.06 18.89 33.74
C ARG A 251 1.61 20.01 34.61
N LYS A 252 1.20 20.10 35.88
CA LYS A 252 1.64 21.14 36.83
C LYS A 252 2.90 20.69 37.61
N GLY A 253 3.24 19.41 37.57
CA GLY A 253 4.26 18.84 38.44
C GLY A 253 3.81 18.76 39.91
N ASP A 254 2.49 18.82 40.17
CA ASP A 254 1.89 18.81 41.50
C ASP A 254 1.62 17.38 41.93
N MET A 255 2.64 16.72 42.49
CA MET A 255 2.63 15.31 42.88
C MET A 255 3.35 15.14 44.22
N ASP A 256 2.82 14.22 45.05
CA ASP A 256 3.49 13.82 46.29
C ASP A 256 4.62 12.80 46.00
N ASP A 257 5.41 12.43 47.01
CA ASP A 257 6.55 11.52 46.89
C ASP A 257 6.12 10.10 46.44
N LYS A 258 4.90 9.67 46.79
CA LYS A 258 4.34 8.37 46.37
C LYS A 258 3.96 8.39 44.92
N GLU A 259 3.24 9.42 44.49
CA GLU A 259 2.88 9.64 43.08
C GLU A 259 4.13 9.74 42.20
N TRP A 260 5.19 10.43 42.70
CA TRP A 260 6.47 10.53 42.02
C TRP A 260 7.15 9.17 41.86
N SER A 261 7.12 8.33 42.89
CA SER A 261 7.65 6.97 42.82
C SER A 261 6.90 6.10 41.80
N ILE A 262 5.57 6.17 41.79
CA ILE A 262 4.70 5.47 40.82
C ILE A 262 5.01 5.95 39.40
N LEU A 263 5.15 7.25 39.21
CA LEU A 263 5.46 7.87 37.93
C LEU A 263 6.81 7.40 37.42
N SER A 264 7.85 7.40 38.26
CA SER A 264 9.21 6.93 37.89
C SER A 264 9.19 5.46 37.43
N ALA A 265 8.49 4.60 38.17
CA ALA A 265 8.33 3.20 37.77
C ALA A 265 7.58 3.02 36.43
N ALA A 266 6.58 3.88 36.18
CA ALA A 266 5.84 3.88 34.92
C ALA A 266 6.69 4.37 33.74
N PHE A 267 7.59 5.32 33.95
CA PHE A 267 8.57 5.75 32.94
C PHE A 267 9.53 4.63 32.57
N ASP A 268 10.11 3.94 33.59
CA ASP A 268 11.04 2.83 33.36
C ASP A 268 10.36 1.70 32.58
N ASP A 269 9.10 1.37 32.93
CA ASP A 269 8.34 0.38 32.18
C ASP A 269 8.07 0.81 30.73
N LEU A 270 7.59 2.03 30.51
CA LEU A 270 7.30 2.52 29.15
C LEU A 270 8.57 2.67 28.30
N ASN A 271 9.69 3.06 28.89
CA ASN A 271 10.96 3.17 28.19
C ASN A 271 11.45 1.81 27.64
N SER A 272 11.06 0.72 28.26
CA SER A 272 11.35 -0.64 27.80
C SER A 272 10.45 -1.12 26.67
N LYS A 273 9.36 -0.40 26.34
CA LYS A 273 8.35 -0.82 25.35
C LYS A 273 8.71 -0.32 23.95
N LYS A 274 8.22 -1.04 22.96
CA LYS A 274 8.42 -0.72 21.54
C LYS A 274 7.27 0.13 21.01
N LEU A 275 7.21 1.37 21.49
CA LEU A 275 6.29 2.39 21.01
C LEU A 275 7.10 3.44 20.23
N PHE A 276 6.78 3.61 18.97
CA PHE A 276 7.40 4.60 18.08
C PHE A 276 6.39 5.70 17.80
N VAL A 277 6.72 6.94 18.16
CA VAL A 277 5.85 8.10 17.95
C VAL A 277 6.46 9.00 16.89
N ASP A 278 5.64 9.43 15.95
CA ASP A 278 5.96 10.42 14.94
C ASP A 278 4.98 11.59 15.08
N ASP A 279 5.46 12.74 15.50
CA ASP A 279 4.67 13.96 15.75
C ASP A 279 5.04 15.10 14.79
N GLY A 280 5.53 14.78 13.60
CA GLY A 280 5.99 15.74 12.60
C GLY A 280 4.93 16.65 12.00
N GLY A 281 3.70 16.66 12.52
CA GLY A 281 2.61 17.58 12.18
C GLY A 281 1.97 17.39 10.80
N SER A 282 2.72 17.01 9.78
CA SER A 282 2.19 16.69 8.46
C SER A 282 2.99 15.58 7.79
N ILE A 283 2.29 14.65 7.17
CA ILE A 283 2.91 13.54 6.46
C ILE A 283 2.04 13.15 5.27
N ASN A 284 2.66 12.85 4.13
CA ASN A 284 1.96 12.24 3.01
C ASN A 284 2.01 10.70 3.08
N ILE A 285 1.15 10.04 2.29
CA ILE A 285 1.04 8.57 2.31
C ILE A 285 2.36 7.87 1.96
N ASN A 286 3.19 8.43 1.09
CA ASN A 286 4.46 7.83 0.69
C ASN A 286 5.50 7.88 1.81
N GLN A 287 5.62 9.03 2.49
CA GLN A 287 6.50 9.21 3.63
C GLN A 287 6.09 8.29 4.79
N LEU A 288 4.78 8.21 5.08
CA LEU A 288 4.25 7.29 6.09
C LEU A 288 4.63 5.84 5.77
N ARG A 289 4.42 5.40 4.53
CA ARG A 289 4.79 4.05 4.09
C ARG A 289 6.28 3.76 4.26
N ALA A 290 7.14 4.70 3.87
CA ALA A 290 8.58 4.55 4.00
C ALA A 290 9.00 4.38 5.47
N ARG A 291 8.43 5.20 6.39
CA ARG A 291 8.72 5.12 7.83
C ARG A 291 8.23 3.81 8.44
N VAL A 292 6.98 3.41 8.12
CA VAL A 292 6.43 2.14 8.62
C VAL A 292 7.22 0.94 8.13
N ARG A 293 7.54 0.88 6.82
CA ARG A 293 8.37 -0.20 6.25
C ARG A 293 9.73 -0.31 6.92
N LYS A 294 10.41 0.82 7.11
CA LYS A 294 11.72 0.86 7.77
C LYS A 294 11.67 0.25 9.17
N LEU A 295 10.66 0.60 9.97
CA LEU A 295 10.51 0.06 11.32
C LEU A 295 10.04 -1.40 11.32
N ALA A 296 9.17 -1.79 10.40
CA ALA A 296 8.64 -3.15 10.30
C ALA A 296 9.68 -4.16 9.79
N GLN A 297 10.67 -3.73 9.00
CA GLN A 297 11.79 -4.59 8.54
C GLN A 297 12.71 -5.03 9.68
N ILE A 298 12.76 -4.28 10.77
CA ILE A 298 13.54 -4.63 11.95
C ILE A 298 12.72 -5.62 12.78
N GLN A 299 13.04 -6.91 12.68
CA GLN A 299 12.28 -8.00 13.32
C GLN A 299 12.14 -7.82 14.84
N GLU A 300 13.17 -7.28 15.49
CA GLU A 300 13.15 -7.00 16.92
C GLU A 300 12.04 -6.03 17.34
N ASN A 301 11.63 -5.13 16.44
CA ASN A 301 10.55 -4.18 16.72
C ASN A 301 9.19 -4.88 16.86
N ASN A 302 8.99 -6.02 16.21
CA ASN A 302 7.76 -6.80 16.25
C ASN A 302 6.50 -5.94 16.04
N ILE A 303 6.55 -5.06 15.00
CA ILE A 303 5.47 -4.12 14.71
C ILE A 303 4.18 -4.88 14.40
N SER A 304 3.14 -4.60 15.16
CA SER A 304 1.85 -5.30 15.09
C SER A 304 0.64 -4.38 14.92
N LEU A 305 0.82 -3.08 15.08
CA LEU A 305 -0.25 -2.09 14.99
C LEU A 305 0.31 -0.75 14.55
N VAL A 306 -0.37 -0.08 13.63
CA VAL A 306 -0.10 1.30 13.24
C VAL A 306 -1.33 2.14 13.56
N ILE A 307 -1.13 3.29 14.21
CA ILE A 307 -2.19 4.23 14.59
C ILE A 307 -1.91 5.58 13.94
N ILE A 308 -2.95 6.23 13.42
CA ILE A 308 -2.86 7.55 12.77
C ILE A 308 -3.93 8.47 13.38
N ASP A 309 -3.49 9.55 14.01
CA ASP A 309 -4.37 10.57 14.64
C ASP A 309 -4.10 11.94 14.01
N TYR A 310 -4.89 12.41 13.07
CA TYR A 310 -6.03 11.84 12.35
C TYR A 310 -5.90 12.05 10.83
N LEU A 311 -6.64 11.28 10.02
CA LEU A 311 -6.52 11.22 8.55
C LEU A 311 -6.57 12.58 7.85
N GLN A 312 -7.45 13.49 8.30
CA GLN A 312 -7.64 14.78 7.67
C GLN A 312 -6.45 15.75 7.86
N LEU A 313 -5.42 15.40 8.61
CA LEU A 313 -4.17 16.17 8.68
C LEU A 313 -3.09 15.64 7.74
N MET A 314 -3.31 14.46 7.15
CA MET A 314 -2.40 13.95 6.14
C MET A 314 -2.47 14.81 4.87
N GLN A 315 -1.31 14.98 4.23
CA GLN A 315 -1.20 15.71 2.97
C GLN A 315 -1.57 14.81 1.79
N GLY A 316 -2.39 15.36 0.88
CA GLY A 316 -2.65 14.75 -0.41
C GLY A 316 -1.46 14.87 -1.37
N LEU A 317 -1.43 14.07 -2.41
CA LEU A 317 -0.46 14.14 -3.49
C LEU A 317 -1.07 14.91 -4.67
N GLY A 318 -0.72 16.19 -4.82
CA GLY A 318 -1.16 17.05 -5.94
C GLY A 318 -2.39 17.91 -5.64
N ASN A 319 -2.84 18.70 -6.64
CA ASN A 319 -3.99 19.62 -6.55
C ASN A 319 -5.32 18.88 -6.80
N LYS A 320 -5.75 18.05 -5.87
CA LYS A 320 -7.03 17.34 -5.93
C LYS A 320 -8.03 17.92 -4.92
N ASP A 321 -9.31 17.68 -5.17
CA ASP A 321 -10.36 17.96 -4.17
C ASP A 321 -10.12 17.12 -2.90
N ARG A 322 -10.41 17.71 -1.73
CA ARG A 322 -10.16 17.11 -0.41
C ARG A 322 -10.78 15.72 -0.25
N HIS A 323 -11.94 15.49 -0.84
CA HIS A 323 -12.59 14.18 -0.81
C HIS A 323 -11.78 13.12 -1.57
N GLN A 324 -11.22 13.48 -2.72
CA GLN A 324 -10.37 12.59 -3.51
C GLN A 324 -9.05 12.30 -2.80
N GLU A 325 -8.46 13.32 -2.13
CA GLU A 325 -7.25 13.14 -1.34
C GLU A 325 -7.44 12.13 -0.21
N VAL A 326 -8.52 12.28 0.58
CA VAL A 326 -8.85 11.34 1.68
C VAL A 326 -9.11 9.94 1.15
N SER A 327 -9.77 9.82 -0.02
CA SER A 327 -10.01 8.54 -0.67
C SER A 327 -8.70 7.87 -1.09
N ASP A 328 -7.77 8.63 -1.70
CA ASP A 328 -6.46 8.12 -2.13
C ASP A 328 -5.60 7.72 -0.92
N ILE A 329 -5.61 8.52 0.15
CA ILE A 329 -4.94 8.22 1.41
C ILE A 329 -5.48 6.90 2.00
N SER A 330 -6.81 6.77 2.11
CA SER A 330 -7.45 5.57 2.67
C SER A 330 -7.11 4.32 1.86
N ARG A 331 -7.14 4.41 0.51
CA ARG A 331 -6.71 3.34 -0.38
C ARG A 331 -5.24 2.98 -0.17
N GLY A 332 -4.37 3.98 -0.08
CA GLY A 332 -2.94 3.80 0.18
C GLY A 332 -2.67 3.12 1.52
N LEU A 333 -3.40 3.49 2.58
CA LEU A 333 -3.30 2.85 3.90
C LEU A 333 -3.78 1.40 3.88
N LYS A 334 -4.90 1.09 3.19
CA LYS A 334 -5.37 -0.30 3.05
C LYS A 334 -4.37 -1.16 2.28
N MET A 335 -3.75 -0.62 1.24
CA MET A 335 -2.69 -1.32 0.51
C MET A 335 -1.47 -1.59 1.40
N LEU A 336 -1.04 -0.61 2.20
CA LEU A 336 0.06 -0.77 3.14
C LEU A 336 -0.24 -1.82 4.22
N ALA A 337 -1.46 -1.80 4.78
CA ALA A 337 -1.90 -2.79 5.76
C ALA A 337 -1.81 -4.22 5.19
N ARG A 338 -2.32 -4.43 3.96
CA ARG A 338 -2.26 -5.73 3.27
C ARG A 338 -0.84 -6.17 2.94
N GLU A 339 0.00 -5.25 2.48
CA GLU A 339 1.39 -5.50 2.13
C GLU A 339 2.21 -6.00 3.33
N LEU A 340 2.09 -5.29 4.45
CA LEU A 340 2.86 -5.58 5.66
C LEU A 340 2.18 -6.64 6.55
N LYS A 341 0.91 -7.00 6.25
CA LYS A 341 0.07 -7.85 7.11
C LYS A 341 -0.06 -7.32 8.54
N ILE A 342 -0.17 -6.01 8.67
CA ILE A 342 -0.31 -5.28 9.94
C ILE A 342 -1.61 -4.49 9.89
N PRO A 343 -2.48 -4.56 10.93
CA PRO A 343 -3.64 -3.68 11.00
C PRO A 343 -3.22 -2.21 11.16
N ILE A 344 -3.96 -1.33 10.48
CA ILE A 344 -3.82 0.11 10.59
C ILE A 344 -5.11 0.68 11.14
N VAL A 345 -5.02 1.42 12.26
CA VAL A 345 -6.13 2.15 12.85
C VAL A 345 -5.96 3.62 12.53
N ALA A 346 -6.92 4.21 11.83
CA ALA A 346 -6.88 5.61 11.47
C ALA A 346 -8.08 6.35 12.07
N LEU A 347 -7.81 7.45 12.75
CA LEU A 347 -8.85 8.30 13.33
C LEU A 347 -9.40 9.26 12.28
N SER A 348 -10.68 9.53 12.36
CA SER A 348 -11.37 10.50 11.52
C SER A 348 -12.23 11.42 12.37
N GLN A 349 -12.29 12.69 11.99
CA GLN A 349 -13.14 13.67 12.64
C GLN A 349 -14.42 13.88 11.82
N LEU A 350 -15.58 13.73 12.47
CA LEU A 350 -16.88 13.98 11.84
C LEU A 350 -17.16 15.48 11.80
N ASN A 351 -17.59 15.98 10.64
CA ASN A 351 -18.01 17.35 10.45
C ASN A 351 -19.36 17.62 11.12
N ARG A 352 -19.58 18.87 11.54
CA ARG A 352 -20.85 19.32 12.18
C ARG A 352 -22.02 19.43 11.20
N GLY A 353 -21.78 19.41 9.89
CA GLY A 353 -22.78 19.69 8.85
C GLY A 353 -23.65 18.50 8.43
N LEU A 354 -23.71 17.44 9.20
CA LEU A 354 -24.54 16.24 8.94
C LEU A 354 -25.76 16.15 9.90
N GLU A 355 -26.15 17.24 10.50
CA GLU A 355 -27.41 17.38 11.27
C GLU A 355 -28.48 18.11 10.46
#